data_b7253bebf189f2ff16b48f100ff6baf5
#
_entry.id   b7253bebf189f2ff16b48f100ff6baf5
#
_cell.length_a   1.000
_cell.length_b   1.000
_cell.length_c   1.000
_cell.angle_alpha   90.00
_cell.angle_beta   90.00
_cell.angle_gamma   90.00
#
_symmetry.space_group_name_H-M   'P 1'
#
loop_
_entity.id
_entity.type
_entity.pdbx_description
1 polymer ?
#
loop_
_entity_poly.entity_id
_entity_poly.type
_entity_poly.pdbx_seq_one_letter_code
_entity_poly.pdbx_strand_id
1 'polypeptide(L)'
;MTTGRVNPSFKLEDQGITGLGSVYYNLMEPALIEIALKKGEGELGNGGAFLVTTGKFTGRSPKDKHVVKTPDVVDTIWWENNAEMSPEGFDALHADMVEHMKGRDYFVQDLVGGADPKHSIDVRVVTELAWHGLFIRTMLRRPERDALDDFTADFTVINCPSFQADPKRHNCRSETVIAMNFEKKLILIGGTEYAGENKKSVFSLLNYLLPEKGIMPMHCSANHAVGNPVDTAVFFGLSGTGKTTLSADPARTLIGDDEHGWSDRGTFNFEGGCYAKTINLSREAEPEIYDTTTKFGTVIENMIYNPETKELDFEDDSLTANMRCAYPLHYISNASETALGGHPKNIIMLTCDAFGVLPPISRLTPAQAMYHFLSGFTSKVAGTERGVTEPEPTFSTCFGAPFMPRRPEVYGNLLKEKIAEHGATCWLVNTGWTGGAYGTGSRMPIRATRTLLSAALNGSLADATFRKDPNFGFDVPVAAPGVAEVLLDPRRTWDNPEAYDRQAAKLVNMFADNFAQYLPFIDDDVKAAAIN
;
A
#
# COMPACT_ATOMS: atom_id res chain seq x y z
N MET A 1 11.74 -3.34 34.08
CA MET A 1 12.06 -1.90 34.22
C MET A 1 11.26 -1.14 33.16
N THR A 2 10.64 -0.01 33.50
CA THR A 2 9.88 0.81 32.55
C THR A 2 10.68 2.06 32.22
N THR A 3 10.83 2.37 30.93
CA THR A 3 11.61 3.53 30.44
C THR A 3 10.81 4.26 29.35
N GLY A 4 10.89 5.59 29.31
CA GLY A 4 10.23 6.41 28.30
C GLY A 4 8.95 7.07 28.79
N ARG A 5 8.25 7.76 27.88
CA ARG A 5 7.06 8.59 28.17
C ARG A 5 5.79 7.83 27.80
N VAL A 6 4.82 7.78 28.69
CA VAL A 6 3.56 7.07 28.49
C VAL A 6 2.48 7.71 29.38
N ASN A 7 1.22 7.66 28.95
CA ASN A 7 0.08 7.97 29.80
C ASN A 7 0.10 7.05 31.03
N PRO A 8 0.20 7.58 32.27
CA PRO A 8 0.26 6.77 33.47
C PRO A 8 -1.01 5.97 33.75
N SER A 9 -2.15 6.36 33.15
CA SER A 9 -3.44 5.68 33.26
C SER A 9 -3.73 4.74 32.10
N PHE A 10 -2.79 4.49 31.19
CA PHE A 10 -2.93 3.62 30.02
C PHE A 10 -1.65 2.83 29.74
N LYS A 11 -1.19 2.08 30.75
CA LYS A 11 -0.02 1.19 30.65
C LYS A 11 -0.43 -0.21 30.16
N LEU A 12 0.56 -1.03 29.83
CA LEU A 12 0.33 -2.40 29.39
C LEU A 12 -0.32 -3.26 30.48
N GLU A 13 0.04 -3.01 31.75
CA GLU A 13 -0.55 -3.67 32.91
C GLU A 13 -2.06 -3.39 33.02
N ASP A 14 -2.50 -2.18 32.67
CA ASP A 14 -3.90 -1.79 32.64
C ASP A 14 -4.67 -2.48 31.51
N GLN A 15 -3.94 -2.97 30.49
CA GLN A 15 -4.45 -3.77 29.38
C GLN A 15 -4.35 -5.29 29.61
N GLY A 16 -3.97 -5.73 30.83
CA GLY A 16 -3.83 -7.13 31.20
C GLY A 16 -2.51 -7.79 30.82
N ILE A 17 -1.56 -7.02 30.26
CA ILE A 17 -0.23 -7.52 29.85
C ILE A 17 0.74 -7.28 31.01
N THR A 18 1.09 -8.32 31.73
CA THR A 18 1.89 -8.26 32.95
C THR A 18 3.09 -9.21 32.91
N GLY A 19 4.06 -8.99 33.80
CA GLY A 19 5.21 -9.88 33.95
C GLY A 19 6.28 -9.75 32.88
N LEU A 20 6.28 -8.65 32.13
CA LEU A 20 7.31 -8.34 31.13
C LEU A 20 8.68 -8.10 31.79
N GLY A 21 9.75 -8.23 31.00
CA GLY A 21 11.09 -7.81 31.37
C GLY A 21 11.21 -6.28 31.43
N SER A 22 11.96 -5.68 30.51
CA SER A 22 11.99 -4.24 30.34
C SER A 22 10.93 -3.79 29.34
N VAL A 23 10.27 -2.65 29.62
CA VAL A 23 9.30 -2.03 28.71
C VAL A 23 9.78 -0.64 28.35
N TYR A 24 9.92 -0.40 27.05
CA TYR A 24 10.44 0.84 26.49
C TYR A 24 9.34 1.58 25.74
N TYR A 25 8.82 2.66 26.35
CA TYR A 25 7.72 3.45 25.77
C TYR A 25 8.25 4.63 24.97
N ASN A 26 7.79 4.76 23.75
CA ASN A 26 7.93 5.93 22.89
C ASN A 26 9.38 6.45 22.78
N LEU A 27 10.33 5.49 22.70
CA LEU A 27 11.73 5.83 22.45
C LEU A 27 11.89 6.45 21.05
N MET A 28 12.84 7.39 20.98
CA MET A 28 13.25 8.04 19.74
C MET A 28 14.18 7.13 18.94
N GLU A 29 14.34 7.44 17.66
CA GLU A 29 15.12 6.67 16.68
C GLU A 29 16.54 6.33 17.17
N PRO A 30 17.35 7.28 17.74
CA PRO A 30 18.69 6.94 18.22
C PRO A 30 18.71 5.87 19.31
N ALA A 31 17.78 5.95 20.26
CA ALA A 31 17.71 5.00 21.36
C ALA A 31 17.26 3.60 20.90
N LEU A 32 16.30 3.54 19.95
CA LEU A 32 15.84 2.28 19.35
C LEU A 32 16.98 1.61 18.57
N ILE A 33 17.73 2.37 17.77
CA ILE A 33 18.88 1.85 17.00
C ILE A 33 19.97 1.37 17.95
N GLU A 34 20.29 2.13 19.00
CA GLU A 34 21.31 1.72 19.98
C GLU A 34 20.94 0.38 20.66
N ILE A 35 19.67 0.20 21.05
CA ILE A 35 19.21 -1.03 21.68
C ILE A 35 19.20 -2.17 20.64
N ALA A 36 18.72 -1.94 19.43
CA ALA A 36 18.71 -2.94 18.36
C ALA A 36 20.11 -3.45 18.04
N LEU A 37 21.11 -2.54 17.95
CA LEU A 37 22.53 -2.92 17.76
C LEU A 37 23.05 -3.77 18.92
N LYS A 38 22.77 -3.38 20.18
CA LYS A 38 23.18 -4.14 21.38
C LYS A 38 22.56 -5.52 21.44
N LYS A 39 21.32 -5.66 20.94
CA LYS A 39 20.60 -6.95 20.86
C LYS A 39 21.00 -7.79 19.65
N GLY A 40 21.80 -7.26 18.72
CA GLY A 40 22.18 -7.95 17.48
C GLY A 40 21.04 -8.10 16.49
N GLU A 41 20.07 -7.18 16.53
CA GLU A 41 18.89 -7.19 15.63
C GLU A 41 19.23 -6.71 14.21
N GLY A 42 20.38 -6.07 14.00
CA GLY A 42 20.82 -5.55 12.71
C GLY A 42 22.16 -4.82 12.83
N GLU A 43 22.54 -4.14 11.75
CA GLU A 43 23.81 -3.42 11.63
C GLU A 43 23.60 -2.02 11.03
N LEU A 44 24.60 -1.13 11.17
CA LEU A 44 24.60 0.15 10.46
C LEU A 44 25.24 -0.02 9.07
N GLY A 45 24.55 0.46 8.06
CA GLY A 45 25.04 0.63 6.71
C GLY A 45 25.93 1.87 6.55
N ASN A 46 26.53 2.01 5.37
CA ASN A 46 27.26 3.22 5.00
C ASN A 46 26.30 4.43 5.04
N GLY A 47 26.70 5.49 5.78
CA GLY A 47 25.85 6.67 5.98
C GLY A 47 24.88 6.60 7.16
N GLY A 48 24.68 5.41 7.77
CA GLY A 48 23.96 5.26 9.05
C GLY A 48 22.53 4.73 8.96
N ALA A 49 22.08 4.26 7.79
CA ALA A 49 20.84 3.48 7.69
C ALA A 49 20.95 2.17 8.48
N PHE A 50 19.83 1.70 9.05
CA PHE A 50 19.79 0.48 9.84
C PHE A 50 19.44 -0.72 8.96
N LEU A 51 20.37 -1.68 8.83
CA LEU A 51 20.26 -2.85 7.97
C LEU A 51 19.76 -4.04 8.77
N VAL A 52 18.68 -4.68 8.29
CA VAL A 52 18.07 -5.85 8.95
C VAL A 52 17.71 -6.94 7.94
N THR A 53 17.61 -8.18 8.44
CA THR A 53 16.97 -9.28 7.74
C THR A 53 15.67 -9.65 8.45
N THR A 54 14.65 -10.05 7.69
CA THR A 54 13.32 -10.41 8.23
C THR A 54 13.13 -11.92 8.33
N GLY A 55 14.25 -12.66 8.48
CA GLY A 55 14.26 -14.11 8.67
C GLY A 55 13.58 -14.88 7.52
N LYS A 56 12.74 -15.84 7.88
CA LYS A 56 12.06 -16.73 6.93
C LYS A 56 11.10 -15.98 5.97
N PHE A 57 10.51 -14.89 6.42
CA PHE A 57 9.51 -14.14 5.67
C PHE A 57 10.08 -12.82 5.17
N THR A 58 10.38 -12.75 3.89
CA THR A 58 10.85 -11.53 3.22
C THR A 58 9.70 -10.69 2.63
N GLY A 59 8.46 -11.00 2.99
CA GLY A 59 7.25 -10.34 2.54
C GLY A 59 6.06 -10.73 3.41
N ARG A 60 4.90 -10.13 3.12
CA ARG A 60 3.65 -10.37 3.86
C ARG A 60 3.16 -11.82 3.73
N SER A 61 2.39 -12.23 4.74
CA SER A 61 1.70 -13.54 4.79
C SER A 61 0.17 -13.35 4.68
N PRO A 62 -0.38 -12.93 3.53
CA PRO A 62 -1.80 -12.58 3.41
C PRO A 62 -2.75 -13.74 3.68
N LYS A 63 -2.30 -14.99 3.48
CA LYS A 63 -3.08 -16.20 3.77
C LYS A 63 -3.14 -16.54 5.27
N ASP A 64 -2.29 -15.93 6.08
CA ASP A 64 -2.25 -16.10 7.54
C ASP A 64 -2.95 -14.95 8.27
N LYS A 65 -3.58 -14.04 7.52
CA LYS A 65 -4.43 -12.98 8.07
C LYS A 65 -5.84 -13.51 8.31
N HIS A 66 -6.33 -13.33 9.54
CA HIS A 66 -7.63 -13.77 10.01
C HIS A 66 -8.40 -12.58 10.59
N VAL A 67 -9.72 -12.61 10.45
CA VAL A 67 -10.64 -11.71 11.15
C VAL A 67 -11.44 -12.55 12.14
N VAL A 68 -11.56 -12.07 13.38
CA VAL A 68 -12.34 -12.75 14.40
C VAL A 68 -13.83 -12.57 14.12
N LYS A 69 -14.55 -13.68 14.03
CA LYS A 69 -15.97 -13.70 13.66
C LYS A 69 -16.85 -13.42 14.87
N THR A 70 -16.94 -12.14 15.24
CA THR A 70 -17.81 -11.65 16.31
C THR A 70 -19.17 -11.20 15.74
N PRO A 71 -20.25 -11.12 16.56
CA PRO A 71 -21.59 -10.74 16.09
C PRO A 71 -21.66 -9.37 15.43
N ASP A 72 -20.84 -8.42 15.85
CA ASP A 72 -20.79 -7.04 15.33
C ASP A 72 -20.18 -6.92 13.92
N VAL A 73 -19.40 -7.92 13.48
CA VAL A 73 -18.72 -7.89 12.17
C VAL A 73 -19.22 -8.92 11.17
N VAL A 74 -20.02 -9.92 11.61
CA VAL A 74 -20.40 -11.09 10.81
C VAL A 74 -21.05 -10.72 9.46
N ASP A 75 -21.84 -9.66 9.41
CA ASP A 75 -22.56 -9.20 8.22
C ASP A 75 -21.79 -8.16 7.40
N THR A 76 -20.68 -7.63 7.93
CA THR A 76 -19.93 -6.52 7.32
C THR A 76 -18.61 -6.96 6.70
N ILE A 77 -18.09 -8.12 7.09
CA ILE A 77 -16.84 -8.68 6.55
C ILE A 77 -17.09 -9.41 5.23
N TRP A 78 -16.18 -9.22 4.32
CA TRP A 78 -16.09 -10.00 3.07
C TRP A 78 -15.37 -11.32 3.34
N TRP A 79 -16.14 -12.33 3.79
CA TRP A 79 -15.59 -13.63 4.23
C TRP A 79 -14.95 -14.45 3.11
N GLU A 80 -15.34 -14.23 1.84
CA GLU A 80 -14.73 -14.88 0.70
C GLU A 80 -13.26 -14.46 0.48
N ASN A 81 -12.86 -13.31 1.03
CA ASN A 81 -11.49 -12.77 0.95
C ASN A 81 -10.75 -12.77 2.29
N ASN A 82 -11.45 -12.89 3.40
CA ASN A 82 -10.87 -12.82 4.74
C ASN A 82 -11.10 -14.14 5.48
N ALA A 83 -10.01 -14.79 5.90
CA ALA A 83 -10.12 -16.02 6.69
C ALA A 83 -10.75 -15.71 8.05
N GLU A 84 -11.70 -16.56 8.48
CA GLU A 84 -12.32 -16.43 9.79
C GLU A 84 -11.45 -17.03 10.90
N MET A 85 -11.56 -16.48 12.10
CA MET A 85 -11.08 -17.05 13.35
C MET A 85 -12.21 -17.03 14.36
N SER A 86 -12.34 -18.09 15.16
CA SER A 86 -13.35 -18.08 16.24
C SER A 86 -12.93 -17.16 17.38
N PRO A 87 -13.89 -16.56 18.14
CA PRO A 87 -13.58 -15.79 19.35
C PRO A 87 -12.76 -16.59 20.37
N GLU A 88 -13.08 -17.88 20.57
CA GLU A 88 -12.36 -18.77 21.49
C GLU A 88 -10.91 -19.03 21.03
N GLY A 89 -10.70 -19.19 19.70
CA GLY A 89 -9.37 -19.34 19.12
C GLY A 89 -8.53 -18.10 19.31
N PHE A 90 -9.12 -16.90 19.13
CA PHE A 90 -8.47 -15.64 19.40
C PHE A 90 -8.13 -15.45 20.88
N ASP A 91 -9.03 -15.81 21.80
CA ASP A 91 -8.80 -15.69 23.23
C ASP A 91 -7.68 -16.62 23.70
N ALA A 92 -7.62 -17.83 23.16
CA ALA A 92 -6.53 -18.77 23.41
C ALA A 92 -5.20 -18.22 22.87
N LEU A 93 -5.21 -17.65 21.63
CA LEU A 93 -4.04 -17.02 21.01
C LEU A 93 -3.53 -15.85 21.86
N HIS A 94 -4.41 -14.97 22.30
CA HIS A 94 -4.04 -13.82 23.14
C HIS A 94 -3.44 -14.28 24.46
N ALA A 95 -4.08 -15.25 25.16
CA ALA A 95 -3.60 -15.76 26.44
C ALA A 95 -2.20 -16.40 26.30
N ASP A 96 -1.99 -17.23 25.29
CA ASP A 96 -0.72 -17.90 25.06
C ASP A 96 0.39 -16.89 24.63
N MET A 97 0.01 -15.86 23.86
CA MET A 97 0.94 -14.79 23.48
C MET A 97 1.35 -13.95 24.69
N VAL A 98 0.41 -13.57 25.58
CA VAL A 98 0.73 -12.86 26.83
C VAL A 98 1.62 -13.70 27.75
N GLU A 99 1.40 -15.01 27.83
CA GLU A 99 2.28 -15.91 28.59
C GLU A 99 3.68 -15.97 27.98
N HIS A 100 3.79 -16.03 26.64
CA HIS A 100 5.06 -15.98 25.92
C HIS A 100 5.82 -14.66 26.14
N MET A 101 5.11 -13.56 26.31
CA MET A 101 5.69 -12.24 26.55
C MET A 101 6.41 -12.12 27.90
N LYS A 102 6.07 -12.95 28.90
CA LYS A 102 6.63 -12.84 30.26
C LYS A 102 8.15 -12.98 30.28
N GLY A 103 8.80 -12.10 31.05
CA GLY A 103 10.25 -12.02 31.19
C GLY A 103 11.00 -11.46 29.99
N ARG A 104 10.33 -11.13 28.89
CA ARG A 104 10.92 -10.57 27.67
C ARG A 104 10.79 -9.04 27.66
N ASP A 105 11.69 -8.38 26.92
CA ASP A 105 11.65 -6.93 26.70
C ASP A 105 10.68 -6.59 25.57
N TYR A 106 9.95 -5.46 25.72
CA TYR A 106 9.02 -4.97 24.69
C TYR A 106 9.19 -3.47 24.43
N PHE A 107 8.96 -3.09 23.19
CA PHE A 107 9.02 -1.73 22.68
C PHE A 107 7.62 -1.26 22.32
N VAL A 108 7.17 -0.19 22.93
CA VAL A 108 5.83 0.37 22.76
C VAL A 108 5.93 1.70 22.05
N GLN A 109 5.19 1.85 20.97
CA GLN A 109 5.04 3.11 20.25
C GLN A 109 3.56 3.50 20.21
N ASP A 110 3.25 4.68 20.74
CA ASP A 110 1.94 5.32 20.66
C ASP A 110 1.94 6.25 19.45
N LEU A 111 1.12 5.96 18.45
CA LEU A 111 1.21 6.52 17.11
C LEU A 111 -0.19 6.86 16.57
N VAL A 112 -0.23 7.62 15.48
CA VAL A 112 -1.46 8.08 14.85
C VAL A 112 -1.52 7.58 13.40
N GLY A 113 -2.60 6.91 13.05
CA GLY A 113 -2.93 6.53 11.67
C GLY A 113 -3.83 7.59 11.03
N GLY A 114 -3.26 8.44 10.17
CA GLY A 114 -3.99 9.50 9.47
C GLY A 114 -3.53 10.92 9.82
N ALA A 115 -3.34 11.74 8.78
CA ALA A 115 -2.92 13.14 8.91
C ALA A 115 -4.06 14.10 9.25
N ASP A 116 -5.32 13.71 8.98
CA ASP A 116 -6.48 14.53 9.34
C ASP A 116 -6.92 14.22 10.78
N PRO A 117 -6.76 15.16 11.74
CA PRO A 117 -7.11 14.93 13.14
C PRO A 117 -8.57 14.55 13.40
N LYS A 118 -9.49 14.90 12.48
CA LYS A 118 -10.92 14.53 12.58
C LYS A 118 -11.16 13.05 12.24
N HIS A 119 -10.25 12.45 11.47
CA HIS A 119 -10.44 11.14 10.86
C HIS A 119 -9.28 10.16 11.13
N SER A 120 -8.32 10.58 11.94
CA SER A 120 -7.23 9.71 12.42
C SER A 120 -7.72 8.71 13.46
N ILE A 121 -6.90 7.70 13.70
CA ILE A 121 -7.04 6.75 14.80
C ILE A 121 -5.76 6.72 15.62
N ASP A 122 -5.89 6.58 16.93
CA ASP A 122 -4.79 6.40 17.84
C ASP A 122 -4.46 4.91 18.00
N VAL A 123 -3.21 4.53 17.76
CA VAL A 123 -2.77 3.14 17.72
C VAL A 123 -1.57 2.94 18.65
N ARG A 124 -1.67 2.01 19.58
CA ARG A 124 -0.53 1.50 20.35
C ARG A 124 0.05 0.29 19.64
N VAL A 125 1.34 0.30 19.36
CA VAL A 125 2.04 -0.85 18.79
C VAL A 125 3.07 -1.36 19.80
N VAL A 126 2.93 -2.63 20.18
CA VAL A 126 3.77 -3.34 21.14
C VAL A 126 4.58 -4.37 20.36
N THR A 127 5.90 -4.24 20.33
CA THR A 127 6.77 -5.13 19.56
C THR A 127 7.88 -5.74 20.40
N GLU A 128 8.25 -6.97 20.08
CA GLU A 128 9.35 -7.70 20.72
C GLU A 128 10.73 -7.16 20.29
N LEU A 129 10.84 -6.62 19.08
CA LEU A 129 12.08 -6.15 18.48
C LEU A 129 12.16 -4.61 18.50
N ALA A 130 13.33 -4.07 18.88
CA ALA A 130 13.56 -2.62 18.91
C ALA A 130 13.49 -2.03 17.49
N TRP A 131 13.99 -2.75 16.48
CA TRP A 131 13.93 -2.28 15.09
C TRP A 131 12.49 -2.27 14.52
N HIS A 132 11.58 -3.13 15.00
CA HIS A 132 10.15 -3.01 14.69
C HIS A 132 9.56 -1.72 15.26
N GLY A 133 10.00 -1.35 16.48
CA GLY A 133 9.64 -0.06 17.09
C GLY A 133 10.12 1.13 16.24
N LEU A 134 11.35 1.06 15.71
CA LEU A 134 11.91 2.06 14.78
C LEU A 134 11.11 2.11 13.47
N PHE A 135 10.84 0.95 12.87
CA PHE A 135 10.09 0.85 11.62
C PHE A 135 8.70 1.46 11.75
N ILE A 136 7.91 1.03 12.76
CA ILE A 136 6.53 1.49 12.86
C ILE A 136 6.43 2.97 13.26
N ARG A 137 7.39 3.47 14.04
CA ARG A 137 7.55 4.89 14.34
C ARG A 137 7.86 5.71 13.09
N THR A 138 8.58 5.14 12.13
CA THR A 138 8.84 5.75 10.81
C THR A 138 7.57 5.74 9.97
N MET A 139 6.84 4.62 9.96
CA MET A 139 5.70 4.42 9.06
C MET A 139 4.43 5.13 9.50
N LEU A 140 4.10 5.16 10.79
CA LEU A 140 2.94 5.89 11.30
C LEU A 140 3.31 7.31 11.77
N ARG A 141 2.30 8.15 11.92
CA ARG A 141 2.50 9.52 12.38
C ARG A 141 2.76 9.55 13.88
N ARG A 142 3.65 10.42 14.28
CA ARG A 142 4.05 10.59 15.69
C ARG A 142 3.22 11.72 16.30
N PRO A 143 2.55 11.48 17.43
CA PRO A 143 1.95 12.58 18.20
C PRO A 143 3.05 13.52 18.74
N GLU A 144 2.67 14.73 19.05
CA GLU A 144 3.55 15.64 19.80
C GLU A 144 3.93 15.00 21.15
N ARG A 145 5.17 15.22 21.59
CA ARG A 145 5.67 14.54 22.79
C ARG A 145 4.83 14.78 24.04
N ASP A 146 4.25 15.96 24.18
CA ASP A 146 3.42 16.29 25.33
C ASP A 146 2.06 15.59 25.30
N ALA A 147 1.54 15.32 24.11
CA ALA A 147 0.31 14.54 23.93
C ALA A 147 0.43 13.07 24.38
N LEU A 148 1.65 12.55 24.51
CA LEU A 148 1.88 11.18 24.99
C LEU A 148 1.47 10.97 26.46
N ASP A 149 1.41 12.02 27.27
CA ASP A 149 1.02 11.92 28.68
C ASP A 149 -0.48 11.63 28.86
N ASP A 150 -1.29 12.00 27.86
CA ASP A 150 -2.74 11.78 27.86
C ASP A 150 -3.19 10.81 26.74
N PHE A 151 -2.23 10.21 26.00
CA PHE A 151 -2.52 9.33 24.88
C PHE A 151 -3.28 8.10 25.30
N THR A 152 -4.38 7.79 24.58
CA THR A 152 -5.16 6.58 24.76
C THR A 152 -5.45 5.97 23.40
N ALA A 153 -4.99 4.76 23.16
CA ALA A 153 -5.15 4.11 21.87
C ALA A 153 -6.59 3.64 21.62
N ASP A 154 -7.08 3.88 20.40
CA ASP A 154 -8.31 3.27 19.88
C ASP A 154 -8.11 1.77 19.63
N PHE A 155 -6.92 1.38 19.18
CA PHE A 155 -6.53 0.00 18.90
C PHE A 155 -5.11 -0.29 19.38
N THR A 156 -4.89 -1.55 19.80
CA THR A 156 -3.56 -2.05 20.14
C THR A 156 -3.14 -3.15 19.16
N VAL A 157 -1.90 -3.06 18.65
CA VAL A 157 -1.24 -4.10 17.85
C VAL A 157 -0.13 -4.72 18.70
N ILE A 158 -0.17 -6.04 18.87
CA ILE A 158 0.88 -6.80 19.55
C ILE A 158 1.59 -7.66 18.52
N ASN A 159 2.89 -7.48 18.37
CA ASN A 159 3.73 -8.26 17.46
C ASN A 159 4.83 -9.00 18.23
N CYS A 160 4.74 -10.32 18.25
CA CYS A 160 5.69 -11.24 18.86
C CYS A 160 6.27 -12.16 17.78
N PRO A 161 7.32 -11.75 17.04
CA PRO A 161 7.92 -12.56 15.99
C PRO A 161 8.37 -13.95 16.43
N SER A 162 8.86 -14.08 17.67
CA SER A 162 9.32 -15.36 18.23
C SER A 162 8.20 -16.29 18.68
N PHE A 163 6.96 -15.80 18.75
CA PHE A 163 5.79 -16.63 19.10
C PHE A 163 5.31 -17.39 17.86
N GLN A 164 5.05 -18.69 18.03
CA GLN A 164 4.46 -19.53 17.00
C GLN A 164 3.08 -20.01 17.44
N ALA A 165 2.08 -19.77 16.59
CA ALA A 165 0.72 -20.20 16.86
C ALA A 165 0.56 -21.73 16.72
N ASP A 166 -0.33 -22.32 17.52
CA ASP A 166 -0.84 -23.67 17.30
C ASP A 166 -2.10 -23.61 16.42
N PRO A 167 -2.05 -24.08 15.16
CA PRO A 167 -3.17 -23.97 14.23
C PRO A 167 -4.49 -24.56 14.75
N LYS A 168 -4.42 -25.63 15.53
CA LYS A 168 -5.62 -26.29 16.07
C LYS A 168 -6.20 -25.53 17.25
N ARG A 169 -5.32 -25.12 18.18
CA ARG A 169 -5.71 -24.43 19.42
C ARG A 169 -6.19 -23.01 19.12
N HIS A 170 -5.53 -22.33 18.19
CA HIS A 170 -5.81 -20.92 17.88
C HIS A 170 -6.74 -20.75 16.68
N ASN A 171 -7.25 -21.83 16.09
CA ASN A 171 -8.14 -21.77 14.91
C ASN A 171 -7.55 -20.89 13.77
N CYS A 172 -6.28 -21.11 13.44
CA CYS A 172 -5.56 -20.41 12.39
C CYS A 172 -4.92 -21.37 11.38
N ARG A 173 -4.41 -20.82 10.26
CA ARG A 173 -3.91 -21.63 9.15
C ARG A 173 -2.55 -22.25 9.43
N SER A 174 -1.65 -21.54 10.08
CA SER A 174 -0.26 -21.95 10.27
C SER A 174 0.31 -21.39 11.58
N GLU A 175 1.60 -21.65 11.83
CA GLU A 175 2.34 -21.10 12.98
C GLU A 175 2.49 -19.57 12.90
N THR A 176 2.40 -18.99 11.69
CA THR A 176 2.34 -17.54 11.47
C THR A 176 0.89 -17.09 11.51
N VAL A 177 0.61 -16.03 12.23
CA VAL A 177 -0.74 -15.52 12.42
C VAL A 177 -0.80 -14.01 12.46
N ILE A 178 -1.77 -13.43 11.75
CA ILE A 178 -2.19 -12.03 11.87
C ILE A 178 -3.69 -12.08 12.17
N ALA A 179 -4.10 -11.85 13.43
CA ALA A 179 -5.48 -11.96 13.88
C ALA A 179 -6.03 -10.59 14.27
N MET A 180 -7.12 -10.16 13.61
CA MET A 180 -7.77 -8.88 13.83
C MET A 180 -9.09 -9.07 14.58
N ASN A 181 -9.21 -8.52 15.77
CA ASN A 181 -10.44 -8.51 16.56
C ASN A 181 -10.95 -7.06 16.70
N PHE A 182 -12.00 -6.71 15.97
CA PHE A 182 -12.57 -5.36 15.97
C PHE A 182 -13.30 -5.05 17.25
N GLU A 183 -14.01 -6.01 17.84
CA GLU A 183 -14.75 -5.87 19.12
C GLU A 183 -13.77 -5.58 20.28
N LYS A 184 -12.68 -6.36 20.38
CA LYS A 184 -11.65 -6.17 21.41
C LYS A 184 -10.66 -5.07 21.08
N LYS A 185 -10.74 -4.48 19.89
CA LYS A 185 -9.81 -3.45 19.40
C LYS A 185 -8.35 -3.87 19.47
N LEU A 186 -8.09 -5.13 19.10
CA LEU A 186 -6.80 -5.79 19.27
C LEU A 186 -6.39 -6.54 18.00
N ILE A 187 -5.12 -6.37 17.61
CA ILE A 187 -4.50 -7.11 16.51
C ILE A 187 -3.31 -7.87 17.08
N LEU A 188 -3.25 -9.17 16.81
CA LEU A 188 -2.16 -10.05 17.23
C LEU A 188 -1.37 -10.52 16.01
N ILE A 189 -0.06 -10.37 16.06
CA ILE A 189 0.87 -10.79 15.00
C ILE A 189 1.91 -11.70 15.64
N GLY A 190 2.09 -12.91 15.10
CA GLY A 190 3.06 -13.88 15.58
C GLY A 190 3.74 -14.65 14.44
N GLY A 191 4.96 -15.14 14.67
CA GLY A 191 5.68 -16.03 13.76
C GLY A 191 6.23 -15.36 12.49
N THR A 192 6.37 -14.04 12.47
CA THR A 192 6.98 -13.31 11.37
C THR A 192 7.74 -12.08 11.85
N GLU A 193 8.94 -11.89 11.32
CA GLU A 193 9.76 -10.68 11.52
C GLU A 193 9.51 -9.61 10.45
N TYR A 194 8.69 -9.88 9.43
CA TYR A 194 8.41 -8.91 8.38
C TYR A 194 7.62 -7.72 8.93
N ALA A 195 8.30 -6.58 9.12
CA ALA A 195 7.74 -5.41 9.81
C ALA A 195 6.54 -4.79 9.08
N GLY A 196 6.44 -4.99 7.76
CA GLY A 196 5.31 -4.53 6.95
C GLY A 196 3.95 -5.06 7.40
N GLU A 197 3.87 -6.15 8.18
CA GLU A 197 2.61 -6.63 8.77
C GLU A 197 2.05 -5.65 9.80
N ASN A 198 2.90 -5.00 10.61
CA ASN A 198 2.45 -3.95 11.56
C ASN A 198 1.74 -2.81 10.83
N LYS A 199 2.38 -2.27 9.78
CA LYS A 199 1.83 -1.19 8.95
C LYS A 199 0.52 -1.60 8.28
N LYS A 200 0.52 -2.75 7.59
CA LYS A 200 -0.63 -3.21 6.79
C LYS A 200 -1.81 -3.68 7.64
N SER A 201 -1.58 -4.06 8.87
CA SER A 201 -2.64 -4.32 9.85
C SER A 201 -3.40 -3.03 10.18
N VAL A 202 -2.70 -1.92 10.41
CA VAL A 202 -3.33 -0.62 10.64
C VAL A 202 -4.07 -0.14 9.38
N PHE A 203 -3.51 -0.34 8.19
CA PHE A 203 -4.20 -0.04 6.94
C PHE A 203 -5.50 -0.85 6.78
N SER A 204 -5.46 -2.16 7.06
CA SER A 204 -6.67 -3.01 7.04
C SER A 204 -7.71 -2.53 8.06
N LEU A 205 -7.27 -2.09 9.24
CA LEU A 205 -8.14 -1.50 10.26
C LEU A 205 -8.85 -0.25 9.73
N LEU A 206 -8.11 0.69 9.13
CA LEU A 206 -8.68 1.90 8.52
C LEU A 206 -9.63 1.57 7.36
N ASN A 207 -9.32 0.57 6.55
CA ASN A 207 -10.21 0.07 5.49
C ASN A 207 -11.53 -0.50 6.05
N TYR A 208 -11.54 -1.00 7.27
CA TYR A 208 -12.77 -1.43 7.92
C TYR A 208 -13.57 -0.27 8.52
N LEU A 209 -12.91 0.64 9.24
CA LEU A 209 -13.56 1.67 10.07
C LEU A 209 -14.06 2.87 9.26
N LEU A 210 -13.28 3.33 8.27
CA LEU A 210 -13.55 4.61 7.60
C LEU A 210 -14.76 4.61 6.66
N PRO A 211 -15.10 3.52 5.94
CA PRO A 211 -16.25 3.52 5.06
C PRO A 211 -17.58 3.83 5.76
N GLU A 212 -17.79 3.40 6.99
CA GLU A 212 -18.99 3.74 7.79
C GLU A 212 -19.14 5.23 8.07
N LYS A 213 -18.01 5.97 8.02
CA LYS A 213 -17.97 7.42 8.21
C LYS A 213 -18.06 8.18 6.88
N GLY A 214 -18.32 7.49 5.76
CA GLY A 214 -18.34 8.08 4.41
C GLY A 214 -16.95 8.50 3.91
N ILE A 215 -15.88 7.95 4.48
CA ILE A 215 -14.52 8.24 4.09
C ILE A 215 -14.01 7.09 3.24
N MET A 216 -13.48 7.40 2.05
CA MET A 216 -12.91 6.42 1.14
C MET A 216 -11.44 6.13 1.51
N PRO A 217 -11.11 4.96 2.07
CA PRO A 217 -9.73 4.55 2.21
C PRO A 217 -9.19 4.03 0.87
N MET A 218 -7.94 4.37 0.55
CA MET A 218 -7.36 4.14 -0.76
C MET A 218 -5.95 3.58 -0.66
N HIS A 219 -5.70 2.46 -1.32
CA HIS A 219 -4.34 1.97 -1.59
C HIS A 219 -3.81 2.71 -2.83
N CYS A 220 -3.35 3.91 -2.63
CA CYS A 220 -2.89 4.81 -3.68
C CYS A 220 -1.79 5.73 -3.16
N SER A 221 -0.95 6.24 -4.05
CA SER A 221 -0.15 7.42 -3.78
C SER A 221 -0.92 8.71 -4.11
N ALA A 222 -0.49 9.83 -3.55
CA ALA A 222 -1.12 11.12 -3.79
C ALA A 222 -0.10 12.25 -3.83
N ASN A 223 -0.38 13.25 -4.68
CA ASN A 223 0.38 14.49 -4.77
C ASN A 223 -0.54 15.67 -5.09
N HIS A 224 -0.02 16.88 -5.00
CA HIS A 224 -0.71 18.08 -5.48
C HIS A 224 0.26 19.01 -6.22
N ALA A 225 -0.27 19.95 -7.01
CA ALA A 225 0.56 20.94 -7.66
C ALA A 225 1.32 21.78 -6.61
N VAL A 226 2.57 22.15 -6.90
CA VAL A 226 3.38 22.96 -5.98
C VAL A 226 2.65 24.25 -5.61
N GLY A 227 2.49 24.49 -4.30
CA GLY A 227 1.80 25.67 -3.77
C GLY A 227 0.27 25.67 -3.95
N ASN A 228 -0.31 24.61 -4.50
CA ASN A 228 -1.76 24.51 -4.73
C ASN A 228 -2.35 23.16 -4.28
N PRO A 229 -2.65 22.97 -3.00
CA PRO A 229 -3.22 21.73 -2.48
C PRO A 229 -4.58 21.36 -3.09
N VAL A 230 -5.31 22.33 -3.66
CA VAL A 230 -6.59 22.06 -4.32
C VAL A 230 -6.41 21.26 -5.63
N ASP A 231 -5.24 21.32 -6.26
CA ASP A 231 -4.90 20.52 -7.43
C ASP A 231 -4.28 19.19 -7.01
N THR A 232 -5.08 18.36 -6.35
CA THR A 232 -4.68 17.03 -5.88
C THR A 232 -4.94 15.98 -6.96
N ALA A 233 -4.02 15.01 -7.06
CA ALA A 233 -4.15 13.80 -7.84
C ALA A 233 -3.86 12.58 -6.98
N VAL A 234 -4.60 11.49 -7.20
CA VAL A 234 -4.39 10.18 -6.56
C VAL A 234 -4.08 9.13 -7.62
N PHE A 235 -3.20 8.18 -7.26
CA PHE A 235 -2.66 7.18 -8.18
C PHE A 235 -2.89 5.79 -7.61
N PHE A 236 -3.89 5.08 -8.11
CA PHE A 236 -4.11 3.67 -7.82
C PHE A 236 -3.21 2.81 -8.67
N GLY A 237 -2.77 1.69 -8.14
CA GLY A 237 -1.97 0.73 -8.88
C GLY A 237 -1.32 -0.30 -7.95
N LEU A 238 -1.05 -1.48 -8.49
CA LEU A 238 -0.34 -2.54 -7.80
C LEU A 238 1.18 -2.36 -7.86
N SER A 239 1.92 -3.21 -7.17
CA SER A 239 3.39 -3.22 -7.26
C SER A 239 3.85 -3.41 -8.71
N GLY A 240 4.84 -2.64 -9.14
CA GLY A 240 5.39 -2.71 -10.50
C GLY A 240 4.65 -1.91 -11.58
N THR A 241 3.54 -1.24 -11.25
CA THR A 241 2.83 -0.34 -12.18
C THR A 241 3.46 1.05 -12.28
N GLY A 242 4.42 1.37 -11.42
CA GLY A 242 5.08 2.68 -11.39
C GLY A 242 4.42 3.71 -10.47
N LYS A 243 3.56 3.28 -9.52
CA LYS A 243 2.84 4.15 -8.60
C LYS A 243 3.77 5.17 -7.91
N THR A 244 4.81 4.70 -7.20
CA THR A 244 5.77 5.56 -6.50
C THR A 244 6.55 6.45 -7.47
N THR A 245 7.10 5.87 -8.54
CA THR A 245 7.91 6.60 -9.53
C THR A 245 7.15 7.71 -10.27
N LEU A 246 5.84 7.51 -10.53
CA LEU A 246 5.02 8.48 -11.25
C LEU A 246 4.40 9.54 -10.35
N SER A 247 4.15 9.21 -9.08
CA SER A 247 3.61 10.18 -8.10
C SER A 247 4.68 11.08 -7.48
N ALA A 248 5.94 10.62 -7.43
CA ALA A 248 7.10 11.38 -6.96
C ALA A 248 7.68 12.31 -8.04
N ASP A 249 6.82 13.05 -8.73
CA ASP A 249 7.24 14.06 -9.72
C ASP A 249 7.82 15.30 -9.01
N PRO A 250 9.06 15.74 -9.29
CA PRO A 250 9.64 16.94 -8.70
C PRO A 250 8.83 18.23 -8.93
N ALA A 251 7.99 18.26 -9.97
CA ALA A 251 7.10 19.39 -10.25
C ALA A 251 5.81 19.40 -9.41
N ARG A 252 5.61 18.41 -8.53
CA ARG A 252 4.43 18.28 -7.68
C ARG A 252 4.87 17.99 -6.24
N THR A 253 4.05 18.33 -5.28
CA THR A 253 4.28 18.07 -3.85
C THR A 253 3.71 16.71 -3.47
N LEU A 254 4.53 15.80 -2.96
CA LEU A 254 4.13 14.47 -2.52
C LEU A 254 3.32 14.55 -1.22
N ILE A 255 2.09 14.02 -1.20
CA ILE A 255 1.28 13.86 0.02
C ILE A 255 1.66 12.55 0.71
N GLY A 256 1.84 11.48 -0.06
CA GLY A 256 2.28 10.15 0.38
C GLY A 256 2.36 9.17 -0.77
N ASP A 257 3.03 8.03 -0.54
CA ASP A 257 3.37 7.07 -1.60
C ASP A 257 2.46 5.83 -1.67
N ASP A 258 1.63 5.53 -0.63
CA ASP A 258 0.96 4.22 -0.58
C ASP A 258 -0.47 4.21 -0.01
N GLU A 259 -0.80 4.94 1.07
CA GLU A 259 -2.05 4.79 1.82
C GLU A 259 -2.69 6.13 2.15
N HIS A 260 -3.91 6.36 1.69
CA HIS A 260 -4.63 7.63 1.87
C HIS A 260 -6.10 7.43 2.20
N GLY A 261 -6.71 8.47 2.79
CA GLY A 261 -8.15 8.61 2.93
C GLY A 261 -8.67 9.80 2.13
N TRP A 262 -9.89 9.68 1.61
CA TRP A 262 -10.61 10.78 0.99
C TRP A 262 -11.90 11.07 1.76
N SER A 263 -11.86 12.12 2.56
CA SER A 263 -12.96 12.57 3.42
C SER A 263 -13.80 13.69 2.77
N ASP A 264 -14.69 14.29 3.54
CA ASP A 264 -15.42 15.53 3.23
C ASP A 264 -14.51 16.78 3.17
N ARG A 265 -13.27 16.65 3.66
CA ARG A 265 -12.27 17.74 3.72
C ARG A 265 -11.16 17.62 2.67
N GLY A 266 -11.15 16.54 1.91
CA GLY A 266 -10.11 16.25 0.91
C GLY A 266 -9.33 14.97 1.22
N THR A 267 -8.16 14.88 0.60
CA THR A 267 -7.25 13.72 0.71
C THR A 267 -6.28 13.90 1.88
N PHE A 268 -6.02 12.83 2.62
CA PHE A 268 -5.03 12.82 3.70
C PHE A 268 -4.25 11.52 3.71
N ASN A 269 -2.96 11.61 4.01
CA ASN A 269 -2.08 10.46 4.14
C ASN A 269 -2.34 9.74 5.47
N PHE A 270 -2.36 8.40 5.46
CA PHE A 270 -2.43 7.62 6.70
C PHE A 270 -1.08 7.52 7.41
N GLU A 271 0.00 7.74 6.69
CA GLU A 271 1.36 7.44 7.10
C GLU A 271 2.19 8.68 7.44
N GLY A 272 3.30 8.46 8.15
CA GLY A 272 4.33 9.44 8.46
C GLY A 272 5.64 9.21 7.70
N GLY A 273 5.73 8.14 6.92
CA GLY A 273 6.89 7.73 6.14
C GLY A 273 6.53 7.03 4.85
N CYS A 274 7.54 6.58 4.13
CA CYS A 274 7.45 5.83 2.88
C CYS A 274 8.11 4.45 3.04
N TYR A 275 7.61 3.46 2.29
CA TYR A 275 8.12 2.09 2.30
C TYR A 275 8.37 1.60 0.88
N ALA A 276 9.50 2.04 0.33
CA ALA A 276 9.85 1.82 -1.07
C ALA A 276 10.47 0.44 -1.31
N LYS A 277 10.25 -0.09 -2.49
CA LYS A 277 10.96 -1.26 -3.02
C LYS A 277 12.29 -0.79 -3.60
N THR A 278 13.39 -1.52 -3.32
CA THR A 278 14.74 -1.07 -3.67
C THR A 278 15.48 -1.97 -4.66
N ILE A 279 14.88 -3.09 -5.11
CA ILE A 279 15.47 -3.87 -6.19
C ILE A 279 15.62 -3.02 -7.45
N ASN A 280 16.80 -3.03 -8.06
CA ASN A 280 17.17 -2.21 -9.23
C ASN A 280 16.96 -0.69 -9.03
N LEU A 281 17.02 -0.21 -7.79
CA LEU A 281 16.91 1.22 -7.48
C LEU A 281 18.09 1.97 -8.12
N SER A 282 17.79 2.92 -8.99
CA SER A 282 18.80 3.71 -9.72
C SER A 282 18.78 5.15 -9.25
N ARG A 283 19.97 5.70 -9.01
CA ARG A 283 20.13 7.11 -8.62
C ARG A 283 19.67 8.07 -9.71
N GLU A 284 19.77 7.66 -10.98
CA GLU A 284 19.33 8.47 -12.13
C GLU A 284 17.80 8.49 -12.24
N ALA A 285 17.14 7.37 -11.95
CA ALA A 285 15.69 7.25 -12.10
C ALA A 285 14.92 7.78 -10.89
N GLU A 286 15.44 7.56 -9.68
CA GLU A 286 14.76 7.85 -8.39
C GLU A 286 15.77 8.41 -7.36
N PRO A 287 16.38 9.59 -7.67
CA PRO A 287 17.48 10.13 -6.87
C PRO A 287 17.13 10.37 -5.39
N GLU A 288 15.92 10.83 -5.10
CA GLU A 288 15.50 11.13 -3.74
C GLU A 288 15.32 9.86 -2.91
N ILE A 289 14.71 8.79 -3.48
CA ILE A 289 14.59 7.51 -2.79
C ILE A 289 15.97 6.91 -2.57
N TYR A 290 16.83 6.95 -3.59
CA TYR A 290 18.21 6.47 -3.49
C TYR A 290 18.97 7.16 -2.35
N ASP A 291 18.89 8.49 -2.25
CA ASP A 291 19.57 9.26 -1.20
C ASP A 291 19.05 8.95 0.23
N THR A 292 17.82 8.43 0.37
CA THR A 292 17.30 8.01 1.70
C THR A 292 17.98 6.74 2.20
N THR A 293 18.49 5.87 1.32
CA THR A 293 19.05 4.56 1.69
C THR A 293 20.33 4.64 2.53
N THR A 294 20.94 5.81 2.62
CA THR A 294 22.13 6.06 3.43
C THR A 294 21.86 6.95 4.65
N LYS A 295 20.63 7.46 4.82
CA LYS A 295 20.29 8.37 5.92
C LYS A 295 20.05 7.63 7.23
N PHE A 296 20.52 8.23 8.33
CA PHE A 296 20.27 7.74 9.69
C PHE A 296 18.77 7.67 9.98
N GLY A 297 18.32 6.60 10.65
CA GLY A 297 16.89 6.40 10.95
C GLY A 297 16.10 5.69 9.84
N THR A 298 16.68 5.55 8.65
CA THR A 298 16.14 4.67 7.60
C THR A 298 16.35 3.21 7.99
N VAL A 299 15.36 2.36 7.73
CA VAL A 299 15.47 0.89 7.87
C VAL A 299 15.54 0.26 6.49
N ILE A 300 16.58 -0.53 6.25
CA ILE A 300 16.78 -1.29 5.02
C ILE A 300 16.54 -2.77 5.33
N GLU A 301 15.57 -3.38 4.68
CA GLU A 301 15.21 -4.78 4.89
C GLU A 301 15.71 -5.67 3.76
N ASN A 302 16.38 -6.78 4.13
CA ASN A 302 16.76 -7.88 3.25
C ASN A 302 17.66 -7.47 2.07
N MET A 303 18.48 -6.45 2.25
CA MET A 303 19.44 -5.96 1.26
C MET A 303 20.76 -6.73 1.40
N ILE A 304 21.33 -7.13 0.28
CA ILE A 304 22.72 -7.58 0.23
C ILE A 304 23.64 -6.36 0.26
N TYR A 305 24.74 -6.45 0.98
CA TYR A 305 25.71 -5.37 1.10
C TYR A 305 27.13 -5.91 1.29
N ASN A 306 28.12 -5.12 0.92
CA ASN A 306 29.52 -5.44 1.15
C ASN A 306 29.81 -5.45 2.67
N PRO A 307 30.33 -6.54 3.26
CA PRO A 307 30.53 -6.65 4.71
C PRO A 307 31.60 -5.70 5.25
N GLU A 308 32.55 -5.23 4.43
CA GLU A 308 33.63 -4.34 4.84
C GLU A 308 33.24 -2.86 4.68
N THR A 309 32.70 -2.47 3.50
CA THR A 309 32.35 -1.07 3.20
C THR A 309 30.94 -0.71 3.62
N LYS A 310 30.07 -1.71 3.87
CA LYS A 310 28.63 -1.54 4.14
C LYS A 310 27.86 -0.87 3.01
N GLU A 311 28.42 -0.91 1.80
CA GLU A 311 27.74 -0.45 0.59
C GLU A 311 26.66 -1.44 0.14
N LEU A 312 25.49 -0.92 -0.22
CA LEU A 312 24.31 -1.68 -0.59
C LEU A 312 24.41 -2.15 -2.05
N ASP A 313 23.97 -3.38 -2.31
CA ASP A 313 23.83 -3.94 -3.65
C ASP A 313 22.36 -4.02 -4.04
N PHE A 314 21.91 -3.09 -4.87
CA PHE A 314 20.51 -2.98 -5.32
C PHE A 314 20.16 -3.97 -6.44
N GLU A 315 21.13 -4.66 -7.03
CA GLU A 315 20.93 -5.62 -8.12
C GLU A 315 20.93 -7.08 -7.62
N ASP A 316 21.50 -7.35 -6.44
CA ASP A 316 21.59 -8.69 -5.88
C ASP A 316 20.27 -9.08 -5.18
N ASP A 317 19.45 -9.89 -5.86
CA ASP A 317 18.21 -10.46 -5.35
C ASP A 317 18.35 -11.88 -4.75
N SER A 318 19.56 -12.32 -4.47
CA SER A 318 19.85 -13.68 -3.98
C SER A 318 19.11 -14.01 -2.68
N LEU A 319 18.88 -13.04 -1.80
CA LEU A 319 18.04 -13.20 -0.61
C LEU A 319 16.54 -13.04 -0.96
N THR A 320 16.20 -11.99 -1.67
CA THR A 320 14.83 -11.71 -2.13
C THR A 320 14.79 -10.52 -3.10
N ALA A 321 13.91 -10.59 -4.11
CA ALA A 321 13.57 -9.43 -4.93
C ALA A 321 12.66 -8.41 -4.19
N ASN A 322 12.25 -8.67 -2.94
CA ASN A 322 11.39 -7.80 -2.13
C ASN A 322 12.17 -7.02 -1.07
N MET A 323 13.40 -6.64 -1.36
CA MET A 323 14.14 -5.73 -0.48
C MET A 323 13.45 -4.36 -0.40
N ARG A 324 13.45 -3.77 0.79
CA ARG A 324 12.67 -2.55 1.10
C ARG A 324 13.49 -1.52 1.86
N CYS A 325 13.07 -0.27 1.71
CA CYS A 325 13.59 0.88 2.41
C CYS A 325 12.43 1.64 3.08
N ALA A 326 12.44 1.71 4.42
CA ALA A 326 11.49 2.51 5.20
C ALA A 326 12.15 3.79 5.69
N TYR A 327 11.60 4.95 5.35
CA TYR A 327 12.16 6.25 5.70
C TYR A 327 11.06 7.28 5.99
N PRO A 328 11.35 8.29 6.85
CA PRO A 328 10.39 9.36 7.12
C PRO A 328 10.04 10.17 5.88
N LEU A 329 8.76 10.56 5.73
CA LEU A 329 8.27 11.32 4.58
C LEU A 329 9.07 12.62 4.31
N HIS A 330 9.52 13.31 5.37
CA HIS A 330 10.29 14.55 5.27
C HIS A 330 11.73 14.39 4.71
N TYR A 331 12.15 13.14 4.42
CA TYR A 331 13.41 12.90 3.67
C TYR A 331 13.28 13.17 2.18
N ILE A 332 12.05 13.23 1.69
CA ILE A 332 11.72 13.62 0.32
C ILE A 332 11.57 15.15 0.29
N SER A 333 12.34 15.81 -0.54
CA SER A 333 12.50 17.27 -0.54
C SER A 333 11.22 18.04 -0.88
N ASN A 334 10.36 17.46 -1.72
CA ASN A 334 9.07 18.02 -2.15
C ASN A 334 7.87 17.38 -1.45
N ALA A 335 8.07 16.74 -0.28
CA ALA A 335 6.97 16.19 0.49
C ALA A 335 6.12 17.28 1.18
N SER A 336 4.82 17.04 1.29
CA SER A 336 3.90 17.91 2.01
C SER A 336 4.18 17.88 3.52
N GLU A 337 4.36 19.04 4.13
CA GLU A 337 4.54 19.15 5.58
C GLU A 337 3.29 18.72 6.35
N THR A 338 2.11 18.99 5.81
CA THR A 338 0.82 18.64 6.42
C THR A 338 0.37 17.22 6.12
N ALA A 339 0.86 16.63 5.02
CA ALA A 339 0.37 15.38 4.44
C ALA A 339 -1.15 15.41 4.11
N LEU A 340 -1.65 16.60 3.77
CA LEU A 340 -3.04 16.87 3.37
C LEU A 340 -3.09 17.41 1.94
N GLY A 341 -4.18 17.13 1.25
CA GLY A 341 -4.54 17.67 -0.07
C GLY A 341 -6.03 17.99 -0.15
N GLY A 342 -6.43 18.66 -1.22
CA GLY A 342 -7.84 18.90 -1.52
C GLY A 342 -8.53 17.62 -2.04
N HIS A 343 -9.76 17.79 -2.52
CA HIS A 343 -10.44 16.73 -3.26
C HIS A 343 -9.68 16.45 -4.56
N PRO A 344 -9.43 15.18 -4.92
CA PRO A 344 -8.74 14.84 -6.15
C PRO A 344 -9.45 15.43 -7.37
N LYS A 345 -8.70 16.21 -8.16
CA LYS A 345 -9.15 16.62 -9.49
C LYS A 345 -8.90 15.54 -10.53
N ASN A 346 -7.86 14.76 -10.33
CA ASN A 346 -7.50 13.66 -11.20
C ASN A 346 -7.33 12.36 -10.40
N ILE A 347 -7.93 11.30 -10.89
CA ILE A 347 -7.78 9.93 -10.39
C ILE A 347 -7.10 9.13 -11.48
N ILE A 348 -5.88 8.67 -11.18
CA ILE A 348 -5.03 7.92 -12.10
C ILE A 348 -5.08 6.45 -11.69
N MET A 349 -5.56 5.60 -12.58
CA MET A 349 -5.53 4.15 -12.41
C MET A 349 -4.38 3.59 -13.25
N LEU A 350 -3.32 3.15 -12.59
CA LEU A 350 -2.14 2.60 -13.24
C LEU A 350 -2.32 1.11 -13.51
N THR A 351 -2.03 0.71 -14.72
CA THR A 351 -1.95 -0.70 -15.10
C THR A 351 -0.64 -0.98 -15.83
N CYS A 352 -0.15 -2.20 -15.74
CA CYS A 352 0.96 -2.70 -16.53
C CYS A 352 0.43 -3.84 -17.41
N ASP A 353 0.06 -3.51 -18.66
CA ASP A 353 -0.47 -4.49 -19.59
C ASP A 353 0.66 -5.22 -20.32
N ALA A 354 0.87 -6.49 -20.01
CA ALA A 354 1.84 -7.35 -20.70
C ALA A 354 1.29 -7.98 -22.01
N PHE A 355 0.01 -7.80 -22.30
CA PHE A 355 -0.59 -8.21 -23.57
C PHE A 355 -0.28 -7.21 -24.70
N GLY A 356 0.05 -5.97 -24.36
CA GLY A 356 0.40 -4.91 -25.32
C GLY A 356 -0.77 -4.37 -26.12
N VAL A 357 -1.98 -4.42 -25.56
CA VAL A 357 -3.23 -4.06 -26.24
C VAL A 357 -3.95 -2.86 -25.66
N LEU A 358 -3.72 -2.54 -24.37
CA LEU A 358 -4.33 -1.36 -23.75
C LEU A 358 -3.69 -0.05 -24.25
N PRO A 359 -4.51 0.98 -24.52
CA PRO A 359 -4.01 2.30 -24.85
C PRO A 359 -3.10 2.88 -23.74
N PRO A 360 -2.10 3.72 -24.08
CA PRO A 360 -1.18 4.29 -23.09
C PRO A 360 -1.86 5.22 -22.09
N ILE A 361 -2.95 5.88 -22.51
CA ILE A 361 -3.83 6.69 -21.65
C ILE A 361 -5.26 6.66 -22.19
N SER A 362 -6.22 6.58 -21.27
CA SER A 362 -7.64 6.65 -21.59
C SER A 362 -8.39 7.45 -20.54
N ARG A 363 -9.37 8.26 -20.95
CA ARG A 363 -10.31 8.91 -20.04
C ARG A 363 -11.46 7.94 -19.77
N LEU A 364 -11.83 7.81 -18.49
CA LEU A 364 -12.90 6.94 -18.03
C LEU A 364 -14.11 7.74 -17.58
N THR A 365 -15.30 7.23 -17.85
CA THR A 365 -16.53 7.68 -17.17
C THR A 365 -16.50 7.21 -15.71
N PRO A 366 -17.30 7.80 -14.79
CA PRO A 366 -17.40 7.33 -13.40
C PRO A 366 -17.74 5.83 -13.29
N ALA A 367 -18.62 5.33 -14.16
CA ALA A 367 -18.98 3.92 -14.21
C ALA A 367 -17.80 3.03 -14.67
N GLN A 368 -17.05 3.45 -15.68
CA GLN A 368 -15.83 2.77 -16.12
C GLN A 368 -14.74 2.82 -15.04
N ALA A 369 -14.62 3.94 -14.32
CA ALA A 369 -13.67 4.07 -13.21
C ALA A 369 -14.00 3.06 -12.09
N MET A 370 -15.28 2.93 -11.70
CA MET A 370 -15.70 1.91 -10.74
C MET A 370 -15.42 0.50 -11.25
N TYR A 371 -15.72 0.21 -12.53
CA TYR A 371 -15.43 -1.07 -13.15
C TYR A 371 -13.95 -1.45 -13.05
N HIS A 372 -13.05 -0.52 -13.43
CA HIS A 372 -11.60 -0.74 -13.35
C HIS A 372 -11.08 -0.81 -11.93
N PHE A 373 -11.64 -0.04 -11.02
CA PHE A 373 -11.30 -0.08 -9.59
C PHE A 373 -11.66 -1.45 -8.99
N LEU A 374 -12.85 -1.96 -9.26
CA LEU A 374 -13.27 -3.29 -8.81
C LEU A 374 -12.44 -4.40 -9.45
N SER A 375 -12.08 -4.26 -10.72
CA SER A 375 -11.24 -5.25 -11.43
C SER A 375 -9.80 -5.25 -10.92
N GLY A 376 -9.20 -4.07 -10.72
CA GLY A 376 -7.81 -3.93 -10.25
C GLY A 376 -6.80 -4.65 -11.13
N PHE A 377 -6.95 -4.53 -12.47
CA PHE A 377 -6.13 -5.27 -13.43
C PHE A 377 -4.70 -4.73 -13.53
N THR A 378 -3.74 -5.65 -13.56
CA THR A 378 -2.36 -5.43 -14.02
C THR A 378 -1.73 -6.76 -14.41
N SER A 379 -0.53 -6.73 -15.01
CA SER A 379 0.34 -7.91 -15.08
C SER A 379 1.42 -7.80 -14.00
N LYS A 380 1.57 -8.82 -13.17
CA LYS A 380 2.74 -8.96 -12.31
C LYS A 380 3.94 -9.18 -13.21
N VAL A 381 4.96 -8.36 -13.05
CA VAL A 381 6.22 -8.49 -13.80
C VAL A 381 7.26 -9.22 -12.97
N ALA A 382 8.28 -9.80 -13.63
CA ALA A 382 9.38 -10.48 -12.95
C ALA A 382 9.97 -9.61 -11.83
N GLY A 383 10.29 -10.23 -10.69
CA GLY A 383 10.83 -9.53 -9.52
C GLY A 383 9.80 -8.75 -8.67
N THR A 384 8.50 -8.77 -8.99
CA THR A 384 7.46 -8.14 -8.16
C THR A 384 7.00 -9.04 -7.01
N GLU A 385 6.98 -10.37 -7.24
CA GLU A 385 6.66 -11.38 -6.23
C GLU A 385 7.54 -12.62 -6.45
N ARG A 386 7.75 -13.41 -5.38
CA ARG A 386 8.55 -14.64 -5.44
C ARG A 386 7.92 -15.64 -6.40
N GLY A 387 8.72 -16.15 -7.35
CA GLY A 387 8.30 -17.17 -8.33
C GLY A 387 7.71 -16.62 -9.62
N VAL A 388 7.53 -15.30 -9.75
CA VAL A 388 7.10 -14.66 -11.01
C VAL A 388 8.34 -14.44 -11.89
N THR A 389 8.48 -15.27 -12.91
CA THR A 389 9.59 -15.20 -13.90
C THR A 389 9.17 -14.54 -15.20
N GLU A 390 7.88 -14.59 -15.53
CA GLU A 390 7.26 -13.95 -16.70
C GLU A 390 6.03 -13.14 -16.24
N PRO A 391 5.62 -12.11 -17.00
CA PRO A 391 4.43 -11.34 -16.65
C PRO A 391 3.17 -12.19 -16.62
N GLU A 392 2.47 -12.18 -15.50
CA GLU A 392 1.21 -12.88 -15.29
C GLU A 392 0.07 -11.88 -15.09
N PRO A 393 -1.06 -12.00 -15.84
CA PRO A 393 -2.23 -11.17 -15.60
C PRO A 393 -2.78 -11.42 -14.19
N THR A 394 -3.11 -10.34 -13.51
CA THR A 394 -3.66 -10.40 -12.16
C THR A 394 -4.80 -9.40 -11.98
N PHE A 395 -5.78 -9.78 -11.20
CA PHE A 395 -6.89 -8.93 -10.79
C PHE A 395 -6.85 -8.83 -9.26
N SER A 396 -6.67 -7.63 -8.75
CA SER A 396 -6.67 -7.37 -7.31
C SER A 396 -7.69 -6.28 -7.01
N THR A 397 -8.85 -6.70 -6.59
CA THR A 397 -10.01 -5.86 -6.27
C THR A 397 -9.61 -4.61 -5.52
N CYS A 398 -10.08 -3.45 -5.95
CA CYS A 398 -9.78 -2.14 -5.37
C CYS A 398 -8.28 -1.81 -5.32
N PHE A 399 -7.45 -2.46 -6.15
CA PHE A 399 -5.98 -2.41 -6.11
C PHE A 399 -5.39 -2.78 -4.75
N GLY A 400 -6.14 -3.50 -3.90
CA GLY A 400 -5.74 -3.77 -2.52
C GLY A 400 -6.50 -4.91 -1.86
N ALA A 401 -6.96 -5.93 -2.60
CA ALA A 401 -7.77 -7.04 -2.07
C ALA A 401 -7.28 -7.62 -0.72
N PRO A 402 -5.97 -7.85 -0.48
CA PRO A 402 -5.49 -8.37 0.80
C PRO A 402 -5.76 -7.47 2.00
N PHE A 403 -6.10 -6.19 1.77
CA PHE A 403 -6.32 -5.19 2.83
C PHE A 403 -7.79 -4.82 3.00
N MET A 404 -8.69 -5.42 2.22
CA MET A 404 -10.11 -5.06 2.19
C MET A 404 -10.92 -6.01 3.09
N PRO A 405 -11.28 -5.59 4.34
CA PRO A 405 -12.16 -6.40 5.18
C PRO A 405 -13.62 -6.37 4.72
N ARG A 406 -14.12 -5.23 4.21
CA ARG A 406 -15.49 -5.08 3.73
C ARG A 406 -15.62 -5.54 2.28
N ARG A 407 -16.85 -5.77 1.83
CA ARG A 407 -17.14 -6.13 0.45
C ARG A 407 -16.71 -5.04 -0.54
N PRO A 408 -16.24 -5.43 -1.74
CA PRO A 408 -15.71 -4.49 -2.74
C PRO A 408 -16.66 -3.39 -3.15
N GLU A 409 -17.96 -3.68 -3.24
CA GLU A 409 -18.99 -2.69 -3.61
C GLU A 409 -19.08 -1.52 -2.62
N VAL A 410 -18.72 -1.71 -1.35
CA VAL A 410 -18.68 -0.62 -0.37
C VAL A 410 -17.68 0.45 -0.80
N TYR A 411 -16.48 0.02 -1.19
CA TYR A 411 -15.42 0.92 -1.65
C TYR A 411 -15.72 1.49 -3.04
N GLY A 412 -16.24 0.66 -3.94
CA GLY A 412 -16.62 1.07 -5.30
C GLY A 412 -17.70 2.15 -5.31
N ASN A 413 -18.73 1.99 -4.49
CA ASN A 413 -19.79 2.97 -4.35
C ASN A 413 -19.27 4.30 -3.76
N LEU A 414 -18.46 4.25 -2.70
CA LEU A 414 -17.82 5.44 -2.15
C LEU A 414 -16.97 6.18 -3.18
N LEU A 415 -16.20 5.46 -3.98
CA LEU A 415 -15.40 6.07 -5.04
C LEU A 415 -16.29 6.74 -6.09
N LYS A 416 -17.34 6.05 -6.56
CA LYS A 416 -18.29 6.56 -7.55
C LYS A 416 -19.01 7.81 -7.06
N GLU A 417 -19.49 7.80 -5.81
CA GLU A 417 -20.16 8.94 -5.16
C GLU A 417 -19.23 10.15 -5.08
N LYS A 418 -18.00 9.97 -4.60
CA LYS A 418 -17.02 11.05 -4.48
C LYS A 418 -16.57 11.60 -5.84
N ILE A 419 -16.44 10.76 -6.87
CA ILE A 419 -16.16 11.22 -8.24
C ILE A 419 -17.32 12.11 -8.72
N ALA A 420 -18.57 11.70 -8.50
CA ALA A 420 -19.74 12.48 -8.92
C ALA A 420 -19.87 13.79 -8.14
N GLU A 421 -19.64 13.76 -6.83
CA GLU A 421 -19.75 14.94 -5.95
C GLU A 421 -18.70 16.01 -6.28
N HIS A 422 -17.46 15.60 -6.53
CA HIS A 422 -16.32 16.52 -6.68
C HIS A 422 -15.87 16.71 -8.13
N GLY A 423 -16.47 16.01 -9.08
CA GLY A 423 -16.19 16.18 -10.51
C GLY A 423 -14.79 15.74 -10.91
N ALA A 424 -14.23 14.73 -10.23
CA ALA A 424 -12.88 14.24 -10.54
C ALA A 424 -12.82 13.59 -11.93
N THR A 425 -11.78 13.90 -12.70
CA THR A 425 -11.50 13.24 -13.98
C THR A 425 -10.72 11.95 -13.74
N CYS A 426 -11.20 10.85 -14.33
CA CYS A 426 -10.57 9.54 -14.17
C CYS A 426 -9.79 9.15 -15.42
N TRP A 427 -8.58 8.64 -15.22
CA TRP A 427 -7.67 8.22 -16.27
C TRP A 427 -7.17 6.81 -16.00
N LEU A 428 -7.20 5.95 -17.04
CA LEU A 428 -6.46 4.70 -17.05
C LEU A 428 -5.13 4.95 -17.76
N VAL A 429 -4.01 4.67 -17.10
CA VAL A 429 -2.65 4.88 -17.65
C VAL A 429 -1.93 3.54 -17.69
N ASN A 430 -1.58 3.10 -18.89
CA ASN A 430 -0.86 1.86 -19.14
C ASN A 430 0.66 2.11 -19.15
N THR A 431 1.39 1.46 -18.25
CA THR A 431 2.85 1.48 -18.17
C THR A 431 3.49 0.19 -18.69
N GLY A 432 2.68 -0.69 -19.29
CA GLY A 432 3.06 -2.01 -19.79
C GLY A 432 3.72 -2.00 -21.17
N TRP A 433 3.31 -2.90 -22.04
CA TRP A 433 3.90 -3.14 -23.36
C TRP A 433 3.15 -2.44 -24.47
N THR A 434 3.84 -2.24 -25.58
CA THR A 434 3.35 -1.69 -26.85
C THR A 434 4.08 -2.36 -28.02
N GLY A 435 3.47 -2.40 -29.21
CA GLY A 435 4.05 -3.02 -30.40
C GLY A 435 4.09 -4.55 -30.37
N GLY A 436 3.43 -5.16 -29.41
CA GLY A 436 3.39 -6.59 -29.17
C GLY A 436 3.24 -6.92 -27.69
N ALA A 437 2.96 -8.18 -27.39
CA ALA A 437 2.96 -8.69 -26.01
C ALA A 437 4.39 -8.81 -25.47
N TYR A 438 4.50 -9.10 -24.16
CA TYR A 438 5.79 -9.49 -23.56
C TYR A 438 6.50 -10.55 -24.42
N GLY A 439 7.80 -10.37 -24.62
CA GLY A 439 8.63 -11.24 -25.47
C GLY A 439 8.66 -10.86 -26.96
N THR A 440 7.71 -10.03 -27.44
CA THR A 440 7.70 -9.51 -28.83
C THR A 440 7.67 -8.00 -28.91
N GLY A 441 6.84 -7.36 -28.10
CA GLY A 441 6.78 -5.90 -27.97
C GLY A 441 7.85 -5.34 -27.03
N SER A 442 7.81 -4.04 -26.82
CA SER A 442 8.66 -3.33 -25.88
C SER A 442 7.84 -2.64 -24.81
N ARG A 443 8.43 -2.45 -23.62
CA ARG A 443 7.78 -1.70 -22.55
C ARG A 443 7.59 -0.24 -22.98
N MET A 444 6.44 0.34 -22.63
CA MET A 444 6.12 1.75 -22.91
C MET A 444 7.26 2.65 -22.39
N PRO A 445 7.80 3.56 -23.24
CA PRO A 445 8.85 4.46 -22.79
C PRO A 445 8.37 5.33 -21.64
N ILE A 446 9.07 5.32 -20.50
CA ILE A 446 8.70 6.09 -19.29
C ILE A 446 8.53 7.58 -19.60
N ARG A 447 9.31 8.12 -20.54
CA ARG A 447 9.17 9.51 -20.97
C ARG A 447 7.80 9.79 -21.61
N ALA A 448 7.29 8.86 -22.44
CA ALA A 448 5.96 8.99 -23.04
C ALA A 448 4.86 8.93 -21.96
N THR A 449 4.97 7.98 -21.03
CA THR A 449 4.05 7.87 -19.89
C THR A 449 4.03 9.14 -19.03
N ARG A 450 5.19 9.67 -18.67
CA ARG A 450 5.29 10.94 -17.91
C ARG A 450 4.70 12.12 -18.67
N THR A 451 4.93 12.20 -19.97
CA THR A 451 4.39 13.27 -20.83
C THR A 451 2.86 13.21 -20.88
N LEU A 452 2.28 12.02 -21.08
CA LEU A 452 0.82 11.81 -21.08
C LEU A 452 0.21 12.12 -19.72
N LEU A 453 0.84 11.65 -18.65
CA LEU A 453 0.40 11.92 -17.29
C LEU A 453 0.43 13.43 -16.97
N SER A 454 1.51 14.13 -17.31
CA SER A 454 1.61 15.58 -17.14
C SER A 454 0.52 16.31 -17.92
N ALA A 455 0.22 15.88 -19.16
CA ALA A 455 -0.84 16.47 -19.97
C ALA A 455 -2.25 16.23 -19.38
N ALA A 456 -2.47 15.08 -18.74
CA ALA A 456 -3.71 14.80 -17.99
C ALA A 456 -3.82 15.71 -16.75
N LEU A 457 -2.76 15.79 -15.94
CA LEU A 457 -2.75 16.54 -14.69
C LEU A 457 -2.83 18.06 -14.87
N ASN A 458 -2.19 18.61 -15.89
CA ASN A 458 -2.20 20.05 -16.17
C ASN A 458 -3.41 20.53 -16.99
N GLY A 459 -4.32 19.60 -17.35
CA GLY A 459 -5.53 19.90 -18.11
C GLY A 459 -5.35 20.00 -19.64
N SER A 460 -4.13 19.79 -20.18
CA SER A 460 -3.91 19.88 -21.64
C SER A 460 -4.71 18.83 -22.44
N LEU A 461 -5.19 17.78 -21.80
CA LEU A 461 -6.07 16.78 -22.40
C LEU A 461 -7.56 17.06 -22.17
N ALA A 462 -7.93 18.11 -21.44
CA ALA A 462 -9.35 18.39 -21.13
C ALA A 462 -10.18 18.60 -22.40
N ASP A 463 -9.63 19.39 -23.35
CA ASP A 463 -10.29 19.75 -24.62
C ASP A 463 -9.78 18.90 -25.81
N ALA A 464 -9.06 17.81 -25.55
CA ALA A 464 -8.56 16.93 -26.60
C ALA A 464 -9.72 16.24 -27.34
N THR A 465 -9.52 15.96 -28.64
CA THR A 465 -10.44 15.08 -29.37
C THR A 465 -10.19 13.64 -28.96
N PHE A 466 -11.26 12.94 -28.61
CA PHE A 466 -11.20 11.53 -28.21
C PHE A 466 -11.85 10.64 -29.26
N ARG A 467 -11.33 9.41 -29.41
CA ARG A 467 -11.97 8.30 -30.10
C ARG A 467 -12.36 7.22 -29.10
N LYS A 468 -13.42 6.48 -29.40
CA LYS A 468 -13.73 5.26 -28.64
C LYS A 468 -12.78 4.13 -29.06
N ASP A 469 -12.18 3.47 -28.06
CA ASP A 469 -11.49 2.22 -28.31
C ASP A 469 -12.50 1.12 -28.66
N PRO A 470 -12.31 0.38 -29.76
CA PRO A 470 -13.31 -0.58 -30.22
C PRO A 470 -13.41 -1.85 -29.35
N ASN A 471 -12.37 -2.20 -28.58
CA ASN A 471 -12.34 -3.41 -27.77
C ASN A 471 -12.73 -3.12 -26.30
N PHE A 472 -12.29 -1.98 -25.77
CA PHE A 472 -12.43 -1.66 -24.34
C PHE A 472 -13.43 -0.52 -24.07
N GLY A 473 -13.93 0.15 -25.11
CA GLY A 473 -14.92 1.22 -24.98
C GLY A 473 -14.43 2.52 -24.31
N PHE A 474 -13.10 2.68 -24.14
CA PHE A 474 -12.52 3.87 -23.51
C PHE A 474 -12.48 5.06 -24.45
N ASP A 475 -12.43 6.28 -23.86
CA ASP A 475 -12.10 7.50 -24.57
C ASP A 475 -10.58 7.65 -24.65
N VAL A 476 -10.01 7.45 -25.83
CA VAL A 476 -8.57 7.58 -26.10
C VAL A 476 -8.31 8.87 -26.85
N PRO A 477 -7.37 9.75 -26.40
CA PRO A 477 -7.04 10.97 -27.15
C PRO A 477 -6.44 10.61 -28.51
N VAL A 478 -6.87 11.32 -29.57
CA VAL A 478 -6.34 11.10 -30.93
C VAL A 478 -4.95 11.72 -31.12
N ALA A 479 -4.63 12.73 -30.31
CA ALA A 479 -3.32 13.38 -30.25
C ALA A 479 -3.03 13.84 -28.82
N ALA A 480 -1.76 13.87 -28.44
CA ALA A 480 -1.29 14.40 -27.17
C ALA A 480 0.04 15.15 -27.38
N PRO A 481 0.26 16.29 -26.69
CA PRO A 481 1.50 17.06 -26.83
C PRO A 481 2.73 16.20 -26.51
N GLY A 482 3.72 16.20 -27.40
CA GLY A 482 5.01 15.54 -27.19
C GLY A 482 5.00 14.01 -27.26
N VAL A 483 3.90 13.39 -27.68
CA VAL A 483 3.77 11.94 -27.87
C VAL A 483 3.42 11.61 -29.32
N ALA A 484 4.07 10.61 -29.89
CA ALA A 484 3.77 10.16 -31.24
C ALA A 484 2.35 9.56 -31.31
N GLU A 485 1.52 10.04 -32.24
CA GLU A 485 0.12 9.62 -32.39
C GLU A 485 -0.05 8.10 -32.55
N VAL A 486 0.92 7.43 -33.17
CA VAL A 486 0.88 5.98 -33.35
C VAL A 486 0.84 5.23 -32.02
N LEU A 487 1.45 5.77 -30.96
CA LEU A 487 1.42 5.16 -29.62
C LEU A 487 0.01 5.23 -28.99
N LEU A 488 -0.80 6.21 -29.38
CA LEU A 488 -2.17 6.37 -28.87
C LEU A 488 -3.16 5.38 -29.49
N ASP A 489 -2.72 4.63 -30.53
CA ASP A 489 -3.52 3.58 -31.16
C ASP A 489 -2.72 2.26 -31.15
N PRO A 490 -2.85 1.44 -30.08
CA PRO A 490 -2.06 0.23 -29.91
C PRO A 490 -2.12 -0.72 -31.11
N ARG A 491 -3.28 -0.82 -31.78
CA ARG A 491 -3.44 -1.68 -32.96
C ARG A 491 -2.49 -1.30 -34.10
N ARG A 492 -2.15 0.00 -34.23
CA ARG A 492 -1.22 0.51 -35.25
C ARG A 492 0.24 0.29 -34.88
N THR A 493 0.55 -0.04 -33.64
CA THR A 493 1.92 -0.32 -33.21
C THR A 493 2.33 -1.78 -33.48
N TRP A 494 1.38 -2.67 -33.75
CA TRP A 494 1.66 -4.08 -34.04
C TRP A 494 1.97 -4.30 -35.52
N ASP A 495 2.95 -5.14 -35.81
CA ASP A 495 3.28 -5.57 -37.19
C ASP A 495 2.12 -6.37 -37.81
N ASN A 496 1.38 -7.12 -36.96
CA ASN A 496 0.22 -7.89 -37.38
C ASN A 496 -1.04 -7.45 -36.62
N PRO A 497 -1.92 -6.64 -37.26
CA PRO A 497 -3.17 -6.18 -36.65
C PRO A 497 -4.14 -7.30 -36.22
N GLU A 498 -4.16 -8.44 -36.93
CA GLU A 498 -5.02 -9.56 -36.55
C GLU A 498 -4.50 -10.27 -35.28
N ALA A 499 -3.18 -10.28 -35.06
CA ALA A 499 -2.61 -10.77 -33.82
C ALA A 499 -2.98 -9.86 -32.64
N TYR A 500 -2.98 -8.53 -32.84
CA TYR A 500 -3.51 -7.58 -31.88
C TYR A 500 -4.97 -7.89 -31.54
N ASP A 501 -5.84 -8.04 -32.55
CA ASP A 501 -7.28 -8.27 -32.35
C ASP A 501 -7.54 -9.54 -31.52
N ARG A 502 -6.79 -10.62 -31.79
CA ARG A 502 -6.89 -11.86 -30.99
C ARG A 502 -6.44 -11.65 -29.53
N GLN A 503 -5.38 -10.89 -29.34
CA GLN A 503 -4.84 -10.64 -28.00
C GLN A 503 -5.76 -9.71 -27.20
N ALA A 504 -6.34 -8.69 -27.85
CA ALA A 504 -7.34 -7.82 -27.24
C ALA A 504 -8.59 -8.60 -26.81
N ALA A 505 -9.13 -9.46 -27.69
CA ALA A 505 -10.26 -10.32 -27.37
C ALA A 505 -9.97 -11.25 -26.17
N LYS A 506 -8.74 -11.76 -26.05
CA LYS A 506 -8.33 -12.58 -24.89
C LYS A 506 -8.41 -11.77 -23.60
N LEU A 507 -7.89 -10.54 -23.59
CA LEU A 507 -7.95 -9.68 -22.40
C LEU A 507 -9.38 -9.26 -22.06
N VAL A 508 -10.22 -8.95 -23.06
CA VAL A 508 -11.65 -8.67 -22.89
C VAL A 508 -12.35 -9.83 -22.15
N ASN A 509 -12.15 -11.07 -22.60
CA ASN A 509 -12.72 -12.24 -21.94
C ASN A 509 -12.25 -12.38 -20.48
N MET A 510 -10.98 -12.14 -20.21
CA MET A 510 -10.44 -12.19 -18.83
C MET A 510 -11.08 -11.14 -17.93
N PHE A 511 -11.33 -9.93 -18.44
CA PHE A 511 -12.08 -8.91 -17.72
C PHE A 511 -13.51 -9.35 -17.42
N ALA A 512 -14.22 -9.88 -18.41
CA ALA A 512 -15.59 -10.36 -18.26
C ALA A 512 -15.69 -11.50 -17.23
N ASP A 513 -14.80 -12.49 -17.30
CA ASP A 513 -14.74 -13.61 -16.36
C ASP A 513 -14.48 -13.13 -14.93
N ASN A 514 -13.49 -12.21 -14.74
CA ASN A 514 -13.21 -11.65 -13.42
C ASN A 514 -14.38 -10.83 -12.88
N PHE A 515 -15.04 -10.06 -13.75
CA PHE A 515 -16.09 -9.12 -13.33
C PHE A 515 -17.42 -9.79 -12.99
N ALA A 516 -17.66 -11.02 -13.46
CA ALA A 516 -18.89 -11.78 -13.23
C ALA A 516 -19.28 -11.87 -11.74
N GLN A 517 -18.32 -11.94 -10.84
CA GLN A 517 -18.54 -12.00 -9.39
C GLN A 517 -19.19 -10.75 -8.81
N TYR A 518 -19.04 -9.58 -9.46
CA TYR A 518 -19.56 -8.29 -8.95
C TYR A 518 -20.95 -7.96 -9.50
N LEU A 519 -21.39 -8.60 -10.59
CA LEU A 519 -22.67 -8.30 -11.25
C LEU A 519 -23.89 -8.26 -10.32
N PRO A 520 -24.02 -9.11 -9.28
CA PRO A 520 -25.15 -9.07 -8.36
C PRO A 520 -25.19 -7.82 -7.47
N PHE A 521 -24.08 -7.09 -7.32
CA PHE A 521 -23.90 -6.05 -6.30
C PHE A 521 -23.67 -4.65 -6.86
N ILE A 522 -23.73 -4.48 -8.17
CA ILE A 522 -23.43 -3.20 -8.85
C ILE A 522 -24.64 -2.69 -9.63
N ASP A 523 -24.65 -1.38 -9.86
CA ASP A 523 -25.69 -0.66 -10.59
C ASP A 523 -25.66 -0.97 -12.10
N ASP A 524 -26.76 -0.71 -12.79
CA ASP A 524 -26.92 -1.02 -14.22
C ASP A 524 -26.00 -0.16 -15.10
N ASP A 525 -25.64 1.06 -14.71
CA ASP A 525 -24.68 1.89 -15.42
C ASP A 525 -23.25 1.32 -15.36
N VAL A 526 -22.87 0.71 -14.24
CA VAL A 526 -21.57 0.01 -14.12
C VAL A 526 -21.59 -1.30 -14.91
N LYS A 527 -22.72 -2.05 -14.93
CA LYS A 527 -22.90 -3.23 -15.79
C LYS A 527 -22.78 -2.86 -17.26
N ALA A 528 -23.40 -1.73 -17.67
CA ALA A 528 -23.31 -1.24 -19.05
C ALA A 528 -21.90 -0.74 -19.45
N ALA A 529 -21.08 -0.36 -18.47
CA ALA A 529 -19.68 0.05 -18.67
C ALA A 529 -18.71 -1.14 -18.70
N ALA A 530 -19.20 -2.37 -18.46
CA ALA A 530 -18.38 -3.57 -18.48
C ALA A 530 -17.76 -3.78 -19.87
N ILE A 531 -16.52 -4.24 -19.88
CA ILE A 531 -15.81 -4.67 -21.10
C ILE A 531 -16.41 -6.02 -21.52
N ASN A 532 -17.00 -6.08 -22.73
CA ASN A 532 -17.69 -7.25 -23.27
C ASN A 532 -17.16 -7.61 -24.66
#